data_730ba2108cf9c3a547b9481327df7829
#
_entry.id   730ba2108cf9c3a547b9481327df7829
#
_cell.length_a   1.000
_cell.length_b   1.000
_cell.length_c   1.000
_cell.angle_alpha   90.00
_cell.angle_beta   90.00
_cell.angle_gamma   90.00
#
_symmetry.space_group_name_H-M   'P 1'
#
loop_
_entity.id
_entity.type
_entity.pdbx_description
1 polymer ?
#
loop_
_entity_poly.entity_id
_entity_poly.type
_entity_poly.pdbx_seq_one_letter_code
_entity_poly.pdbx_strand_id
1 'polypeptide(L)'
;MAIITKEHHRTGRIGWLRAAVLGANDGILSTSSLVLGVAAAHATHGNVLVAGIAGLVAGSMSMAAGEYVSVHSQADTEDAELSLERAELQADRHGERKELAAIYVARGLEPALAQQVAEQLMAHDALGAHARDELGISEAFRARPIQAAFASAASFAVGAAMPLLVTVISQPRVCFRWFLEPHYCFWLYLEDWLPASVAPES
;
A
#
# COMPACT_ATOMS: atom_id res chain seq x y z
N MET A 1 -14.91 -3.86 -38.11
CA MET A 1 -15.27 -3.85 -36.69
C MET A 1 -14.15 -4.58 -35.95
N ALA A 2 -13.16 -3.87 -35.39
CA ALA A 2 -12.04 -4.49 -34.71
C ALA A 2 -12.51 -4.94 -33.33
N ILE A 3 -12.37 -6.22 -33.04
CA ILE A 3 -12.62 -6.78 -31.70
C ILE A 3 -11.46 -6.32 -30.82
N ILE A 4 -11.70 -5.29 -29.99
CA ILE A 4 -10.75 -4.90 -28.95
C ILE A 4 -10.80 -5.99 -27.89
N THR A 5 -9.88 -6.93 -27.96
CA THR A 5 -9.63 -7.89 -26.88
C THR A 5 -9.15 -7.11 -25.66
N LYS A 6 -9.99 -7.04 -24.64
CA LYS A 6 -9.67 -6.38 -23.36
C LYS A 6 -8.61 -7.23 -22.64
N GLU A 7 -7.33 -6.92 -22.88
CA GLU A 7 -6.25 -7.54 -22.14
C GLU A 7 -6.34 -7.14 -20.66
N HIS A 8 -6.42 -8.14 -19.79
CA HIS A 8 -6.43 -7.94 -18.35
C HIS A 8 -4.98 -7.87 -17.84
N HIS A 9 -4.40 -6.67 -17.83
CA HIS A 9 -3.09 -6.46 -17.25
C HIS A 9 -3.15 -6.61 -15.71
N ARG A 10 -2.21 -7.40 -15.17
CA ARG A 10 -2.15 -7.69 -13.71
C ARG A 10 -1.48 -6.58 -12.91
N THR A 11 -1.05 -5.49 -13.53
CA THR A 11 -0.33 -4.38 -12.90
C THR A 11 -1.09 -3.73 -11.74
N GLY A 12 -2.42 -3.61 -11.83
CA GLY A 12 -3.24 -3.10 -10.73
C GLY A 12 -3.28 -3.98 -9.46
N ARG A 13 -2.81 -5.25 -9.57
CA ARG A 13 -2.75 -6.17 -8.41
C ARG A 13 -1.46 -6.06 -7.63
N ILE A 14 -0.40 -5.48 -8.18
CA ILE A 14 0.92 -5.41 -7.55
C ILE A 14 0.88 -4.55 -6.27
N GLY A 15 0.21 -3.41 -6.31
CA GLY A 15 0.08 -2.52 -5.16
C GLY A 15 -0.68 -3.17 -4.00
N TRP A 16 -1.81 -3.80 -4.31
CA TRP A 16 -2.62 -4.52 -3.32
C TRP A 16 -1.88 -5.72 -2.71
N LEU A 17 -1.22 -6.53 -3.54
CA LEU A 17 -0.48 -7.70 -3.08
C LEU A 17 0.69 -7.30 -2.16
N ARG A 18 1.41 -6.24 -2.51
CA ARG A 18 2.48 -5.69 -1.67
C ARG A 18 1.96 -5.24 -0.31
N ALA A 19 0.86 -4.49 -0.27
CA ALA A 19 0.26 -4.04 0.99
C ALA A 19 -0.21 -5.23 1.84
N ALA A 20 -0.83 -6.24 1.22
CA ALA A 20 -1.26 -7.44 1.92
C ALA A 20 -0.08 -8.24 2.50
N VAL A 21 1.00 -8.40 1.75
CA VAL A 21 2.21 -9.10 2.23
C VAL A 21 2.88 -8.32 3.36
N LEU A 22 2.98 -6.99 3.24
CA LEU A 22 3.57 -6.15 4.30
C LEU A 22 2.74 -6.22 5.59
N GLY A 23 1.41 -6.11 5.50
CA GLY A 23 0.55 -6.20 6.67
C GLY A 23 0.61 -7.57 7.35
N ALA A 24 0.58 -8.66 6.57
CA ALA A 24 0.70 -10.01 7.12
C ALA A 24 2.08 -10.25 7.76
N ASN A 25 3.15 -9.80 7.13
CA ASN A 25 4.51 -9.92 7.67
C ASN A 25 4.66 -9.14 8.99
N ASP A 26 4.13 -7.93 9.05
CA ASP A 26 4.14 -7.13 10.29
C ASP A 26 3.33 -7.82 11.40
N GLY A 27 2.16 -8.36 11.08
CA GLY A 27 1.36 -9.14 12.02
C GLY A 27 2.09 -10.36 12.58
N ILE A 28 2.81 -11.10 11.72
CA ILE A 28 3.63 -12.24 12.15
C ILE A 28 4.75 -11.78 13.10
N LEU A 29 5.54 -10.79 12.68
CA LEU A 29 6.73 -10.37 13.41
C LEU A 29 6.39 -9.70 14.75
N SER A 30 5.46 -8.75 14.75
CA SER A 30 5.08 -8.02 15.97
C SER A 30 4.41 -8.91 16.99
N THR A 31 3.48 -9.79 16.56
CA THR A 31 2.81 -10.72 17.49
C THR A 31 3.76 -11.81 17.98
N SER A 32 4.63 -12.34 17.11
CA SER A 32 5.65 -13.30 17.54
C SER A 32 6.59 -12.71 18.59
N SER A 33 7.09 -11.49 18.34
CA SER A 33 8.00 -10.79 19.25
C SER A 33 7.35 -10.54 20.60
N LEU A 34 6.06 -10.13 20.62
CA LEU A 34 5.31 -9.90 21.83
C LEU A 34 5.10 -11.19 22.63
N VAL A 35 4.66 -12.24 21.96
CA VAL A 35 4.43 -13.59 22.57
C VAL A 35 5.74 -14.12 23.16
N LEU A 36 6.85 -14.04 22.43
CA LEU A 36 8.17 -14.48 22.90
C LEU A 36 8.65 -13.65 24.08
N GLY A 37 8.51 -12.33 24.03
CA GLY A 37 8.93 -11.45 25.13
C GLY A 37 8.19 -11.75 26.44
N VAL A 38 6.86 -11.93 26.36
CA VAL A 38 6.05 -12.28 27.54
C VAL A 38 6.34 -13.71 28.04
N ALA A 39 6.57 -14.67 27.13
CA ALA A 39 6.94 -16.03 27.49
C ALA A 39 8.33 -16.09 28.16
N ALA A 40 9.30 -15.31 27.66
CA ALA A 40 10.65 -15.21 28.24
C ALA A 40 10.64 -14.61 29.66
N ALA A 41 9.65 -13.79 29.98
CA ALA A 41 9.42 -13.24 31.32
C ALA A 41 8.78 -14.28 32.30
N HIS A 42 8.75 -15.55 31.94
CA HIS A 42 8.14 -16.65 32.72
C HIS A 42 6.66 -16.46 33.04
N ALA A 43 5.92 -15.73 32.18
CA ALA A 43 4.47 -15.57 32.31
C ALA A 43 3.73 -16.92 32.10
N THR A 44 2.54 -17.03 32.68
CA THR A 44 1.69 -18.19 32.45
C THR A 44 1.23 -18.24 30.98
N HIS A 45 0.93 -19.44 30.48
CA HIS A 45 0.42 -19.64 29.12
C HIS A 45 -0.81 -18.77 28.83
N GLY A 46 -1.72 -18.60 29.79
CA GLY A 46 -2.87 -17.70 29.67
C GLY A 46 -2.47 -16.25 29.48
N ASN A 47 -1.47 -15.76 30.22
CA ASN A 47 -0.99 -14.40 30.11
C ASN A 47 -0.30 -14.15 28.75
N VAL A 48 0.43 -15.12 28.22
CA VAL A 48 1.04 -15.07 26.90
C VAL A 48 -0.03 -14.95 25.81
N LEU A 49 -1.11 -15.76 25.90
CA LEU A 49 -2.24 -15.69 24.97
C LEU A 49 -2.98 -14.35 25.05
N VAL A 50 -3.25 -13.86 26.27
CA VAL A 50 -3.90 -12.54 26.47
C VAL A 50 -3.07 -11.43 25.86
N ALA A 51 -1.75 -11.44 26.09
CA ALA A 51 -0.85 -10.45 25.48
C ALA A 51 -0.84 -10.52 23.95
N GLY A 52 -0.78 -11.74 23.39
CA GLY A 52 -0.80 -11.92 21.94
C GLY A 52 -2.12 -11.50 21.29
N ILE A 53 -3.27 -11.79 21.91
CA ILE A 53 -4.58 -11.34 21.44
C ILE A 53 -4.68 -9.81 21.54
N ALA A 54 -4.22 -9.22 22.64
CA ALA A 54 -4.18 -7.77 22.78
C ALA A 54 -3.29 -7.13 21.70
N GLY A 55 -2.13 -7.74 21.39
CA GLY A 55 -1.25 -7.31 20.30
C GLY A 55 -1.91 -7.40 18.94
N LEU A 56 -2.63 -8.48 18.64
CA LEU A 56 -3.39 -8.62 17.39
C LEU A 56 -4.44 -7.52 17.25
N VAL A 57 -5.23 -7.26 18.28
CA VAL A 57 -6.28 -6.23 18.25
C VAL A 57 -5.66 -4.84 18.10
N ALA A 58 -4.66 -4.50 18.93
CA ALA A 58 -4.00 -3.21 18.89
C ALA A 58 -3.30 -2.97 17.55
N GLY A 59 -2.57 -3.96 17.03
CA GLY A 59 -1.89 -3.87 15.75
C GLY A 59 -2.85 -3.73 14.57
N SER A 60 -3.92 -4.52 14.53
CA SER A 60 -4.95 -4.39 13.49
C SER A 60 -5.61 -3.01 13.50
N MET A 61 -5.93 -2.48 14.68
CA MET A 61 -6.51 -1.13 14.80
C MET A 61 -5.51 -0.04 14.39
N SER A 62 -4.24 -0.19 14.77
CA SER A 62 -3.16 0.74 14.39
C SER A 62 -2.96 0.77 12.88
N MET A 63 -2.90 -0.41 12.25
CA MET A 63 -2.80 -0.54 10.78
C MET A 63 -4.01 0.07 10.08
N ALA A 64 -5.24 -0.20 10.58
CA ALA A 64 -6.46 0.39 10.03
C ALA A 64 -6.45 1.92 10.11
N ALA A 65 -6.08 2.48 11.26
CA ALA A 65 -6.05 3.92 11.48
C ALA A 65 -4.97 4.60 10.63
N GLY A 66 -3.75 4.02 10.56
CA GLY A 66 -2.67 4.54 9.74
C GLY A 66 -2.99 4.56 8.25
N GLU A 67 -3.52 3.45 7.74
CA GLU A 67 -3.95 3.34 6.35
C GLU A 67 -5.11 4.27 6.02
N TYR A 68 -6.10 4.37 6.92
CA TYR A 68 -7.21 5.31 6.75
C TYR A 68 -6.72 6.76 6.61
N VAL A 69 -5.88 7.21 7.53
CA VAL A 69 -5.35 8.59 7.52
C VAL A 69 -4.53 8.85 6.27
N SER A 70 -3.65 7.91 5.90
CA SER A 70 -2.80 8.03 4.71
C SER A 70 -3.62 8.15 3.43
N VAL A 71 -4.57 7.24 3.22
CA VAL A 71 -5.40 7.22 2.00
C VAL A 71 -6.44 8.35 1.99
N HIS A 72 -6.91 8.79 3.17
CA HIS A 72 -7.80 9.95 3.26
C HIS A 72 -7.07 11.25 2.93
N SER A 73 -5.84 11.43 3.42
CA SER A 73 -5.00 12.57 3.06
C SER A 73 -4.68 12.60 1.56
N GLN A 74 -4.48 11.43 0.94
CA GLN A 74 -4.35 11.34 -0.52
C GLN A 74 -5.64 11.79 -1.22
N ALA A 75 -6.82 11.34 -0.76
CA ALA A 75 -8.11 11.74 -1.33
C ALA A 75 -8.33 13.25 -1.22
N ASP A 76 -8.00 13.84 -0.07
CA ASP A 76 -8.12 15.29 0.15
C ASP A 76 -7.21 16.08 -0.79
N THR A 77 -5.98 15.59 -1.04
CA THR A 77 -5.05 16.20 -1.98
C THR A 77 -5.59 16.11 -3.41
N GLU A 78 -6.05 14.93 -3.84
CA GLU A 78 -6.65 14.73 -5.16
C GLU A 78 -7.87 15.66 -5.38
N ASP A 79 -8.74 15.79 -4.38
CA ASP A 79 -9.92 16.68 -4.45
C ASP A 79 -9.52 18.18 -4.48
N ALA A 80 -8.45 18.57 -3.78
CA ALA A 80 -7.92 19.92 -3.82
C ALA A 80 -7.34 20.28 -5.20
N GLU A 81 -6.51 19.37 -5.77
CA GLU A 81 -5.94 19.55 -7.12
C GLU A 81 -7.04 19.61 -8.18
N LEU A 82 -8.03 18.74 -8.13
CA LEU A 82 -9.18 18.77 -9.04
C LEU A 82 -10.02 20.05 -8.90
N SER A 83 -10.06 20.64 -7.71
CA SER A 83 -10.76 21.91 -7.47
C SER A 83 -10.00 23.10 -8.05
N LEU A 84 -8.68 23.09 -7.93
CA LEU A 84 -7.79 24.08 -8.55
C LEU A 84 -7.91 24.00 -10.07
N GLU A 85 -7.73 22.82 -10.65
CA GLU A 85 -7.83 22.57 -12.08
C GLU A 85 -9.18 23.04 -12.67
N ARG A 86 -10.28 22.80 -11.94
CA ARG A 86 -11.60 23.29 -12.37
C ARG A 86 -11.67 24.82 -12.40
N ALA A 87 -10.99 25.49 -11.48
CA ALA A 87 -10.93 26.96 -11.45
C ALA A 87 -10.09 27.51 -12.59
N GLU A 88 -8.95 26.88 -12.92
CA GLU A 88 -8.06 27.24 -14.01
C GLU A 88 -8.73 27.07 -15.37
N LEU A 89 -9.40 25.92 -15.58
CA LEU A 89 -10.23 25.69 -16.78
C LEU A 89 -11.35 26.72 -16.99
N GLN A 90 -11.88 27.31 -15.90
CA GLN A 90 -12.87 28.39 -15.98
C GLN A 90 -12.22 29.74 -16.26
N ALA A 91 -11.01 29.99 -15.73
CA ALA A 91 -10.31 31.26 -15.86
C ALA A 91 -9.66 31.43 -17.21
N ASP A 92 -8.94 30.43 -17.72
CA ASP A 92 -8.21 30.49 -19.02
C ASP A 92 -8.25 29.14 -19.77
N ARG A 93 -9.42 28.80 -20.31
CA ARG A 93 -9.59 27.62 -21.14
C ARG A 93 -8.62 27.54 -22.35
N HIS A 94 -8.11 28.65 -22.80
CA HIS A 94 -7.18 28.67 -23.93
C HIS A 94 -5.74 28.34 -23.50
N GLY A 95 -5.33 28.82 -22.32
CA GLY A 95 -4.07 28.44 -21.68
C GLY A 95 -4.04 26.97 -21.41
N GLU A 96 -5.05 26.46 -20.74
CA GLU A 96 -5.21 25.04 -20.39
C GLU A 96 -5.13 24.10 -21.60
N ARG A 97 -5.75 24.50 -22.73
CA ARG A 97 -5.60 23.73 -23.98
C ARG A 97 -4.17 23.66 -24.47
N LYS A 98 -3.39 24.73 -24.31
CA LYS A 98 -1.98 24.75 -24.73
C LYS A 98 -1.14 23.87 -23.79
N GLU A 99 -1.46 23.89 -22.52
CA GLU A 99 -0.82 23.05 -21.51
C GLU A 99 -1.02 21.57 -21.80
N LEU A 100 -2.27 21.15 -21.99
CA LEU A 100 -2.59 19.79 -22.38
C LEU A 100 -1.92 19.39 -23.70
N ALA A 101 -1.89 20.28 -24.70
CA ALA A 101 -1.19 20.04 -25.96
C ALA A 101 0.33 19.87 -25.73
N ALA A 102 0.95 20.67 -24.84
CA ALA A 102 2.37 20.54 -24.52
C ALA A 102 2.70 19.19 -23.88
N ILE A 103 1.83 18.64 -23.05
CA ILE A 103 1.97 17.28 -22.49
C ILE A 103 2.04 16.24 -23.62
N TYR A 104 1.19 16.33 -24.62
CA TYR A 104 1.20 15.41 -25.75
C TYR A 104 2.42 15.59 -26.65
N VAL A 105 2.91 16.83 -26.84
CA VAL A 105 4.18 17.06 -27.54
C VAL A 105 5.34 16.41 -26.81
N ALA A 106 5.39 16.55 -25.48
CA ALA A 106 6.40 15.88 -24.65
C ALA A 106 6.34 14.34 -24.73
N ARG A 107 5.16 13.80 -25.03
CA ARG A 107 4.95 12.35 -25.31
C ARG A 107 5.27 11.93 -26.74
N GLY A 108 5.72 12.87 -27.59
CA GLY A 108 6.21 12.59 -28.95
C GLY A 108 5.21 12.87 -30.08
N LEU A 109 4.09 13.56 -29.83
CA LEU A 109 3.20 13.98 -30.90
C LEU A 109 3.75 15.23 -31.59
N GLU A 110 3.48 15.35 -32.90
CA GLU A 110 3.72 16.58 -33.63
C GLU A 110 2.85 17.74 -33.07
N PRO A 111 3.38 18.97 -32.94
CA PRO A 111 2.65 20.08 -32.31
C PRO A 111 1.26 20.34 -32.88
N ALA A 112 1.09 20.24 -34.19
CA ALA A 112 -0.20 20.47 -34.84
C ALA A 112 -1.22 19.37 -34.48
N LEU A 113 -0.78 18.14 -34.39
CA LEU A 113 -1.62 16.99 -33.97
C LEU A 113 -1.93 17.07 -32.47
N ALA A 114 -0.96 17.42 -31.65
CA ALA A 114 -1.14 17.57 -30.19
C ALA A 114 -2.23 18.60 -29.85
N GLN A 115 -2.25 19.73 -30.56
CA GLN A 115 -3.32 20.73 -30.40
C GLN A 115 -4.69 20.19 -30.77
N GLN A 116 -4.81 19.43 -31.86
CA GLN A 116 -6.08 18.82 -32.27
C GLN A 116 -6.56 17.77 -31.25
N VAL A 117 -5.63 16.97 -30.71
CA VAL A 117 -5.94 15.99 -29.66
C VAL A 117 -6.42 16.68 -28.40
N ALA A 118 -5.71 17.71 -27.92
CA ALA A 118 -6.11 18.47 -26.74
C ALA A 118 -7.49 19.11 -26.90
N GLU A 119 -7.77 19.70 -28.08
CA GLU A 119 -9.07 20.30 -28.37
C GLU A 119 -10.22 19.28 -28.33
N GLN A 120 -10.03 18.10 -28.91
CA GLN A 120 -11.05 17.05 -28.91
C GLN A 120 -11.28 16.46 -27.51
N LEU A 121 -10.23 16.23 -26.75
CA LEU A 121 -10.33 15.72 -25.38
C LEU A 121 -11.03 16.73 -24.48
N MET A 122 -10.66 18.01 -24.55
CA MET A 122 -11.31 19.06 -23.76
C MET A 122 -12.75 19.35 -24.20
N ALA A 123 -13.10 19.06 -25.45
CA ALA A 123 -14.49 19.15 -25.91
C ALA A 123 -15.35 18.02 -25.34
N HIS A 124 -14.76 16.86 -25.08
CA HIS A 124 -15.44 15.70 -24.51
C HIS A 124 -15.53 15.80 -22.98
N ASP A 125 -14.38 15.95 -22.30
CA ASP A 125 -14.28 16.07 -20.84
C ASP A 125 -12.94 16.77 -20.49
N ALA A 126 -13.00 18.10 -20.34
CA ALA A 126 -11.80 18.89 -20.08
C ALA A 126 -11.15 18.51 -18.75
N LEU A 127 -11.94 18.48 -17.66
CA LEU A 127 -11.42 18.16 -16.32
C LEU A 127 -10.86 16.75 -16.25
N GLY A 128 -11.55 15.77 -16.83
CA GLY A 128 -11.07 14.39 -16.85
C GLY A 128 -9.82 14.18 -17.72
N ALA A 129 -9.63 15.00 -18.77
CA ALA A 129 -8.41 14.97 -19.57
C ALA A 129 -7.20 15.48 -18.80
N HIS A 130 -7.31 16.63 -18.13
CA HIS A 130 -6.26 17.20 -17.28
C HIS A 130 -5.99 16.31 -16.07
N ALA A 131 -7.04 15.90 -15.35
CA ALA A 131 -6.90 14.98 -14.20
C ALA A 131 -6.06 13.76 -14.55
N ARG A 132 -6.31 13.14 -15.70
CA ARG A 132 -5.60 11.91 -16.12
C ARG A 132 -4.19 12.18 -16.66
N ASP A 133 -4.03 13.20 -17.51
CA ASP A 133 -2.83 13.37 -18.30
C ASP A 133 -1.80 14.30 -17.65
N GLU A 134 -2.23 15.22 -16.82
CA GLU A 134 -1.43 16.16 -16.06
C GLU A 134 -1.26 15.72 -14.60
N LEU A 135 -2.37 15.54 -13.87
CA LEU A 135 -2.34 15.21 -12.44
C LEU A 135 -2.13 13.71 -12.18
N GLY A 136 -2.28 12.85 -13.18
CA GLY A 136 -2.17 11.40 -13.02
C GLY A 136 -3.34 10.77 -12.25
N ILE A 137 -4.41 11.54 -12.02
CA ILE A 137 -5.60 11.11 -11.30
C ILE A 137 -6.54 10.39 -12.26
N SER A 138 -6.84 9.11 -12.00
CA SER A 138 -7.84 8.38 -12.76
C SER A 138 -8.89 7.77 -11.84
N GLU A 139 -10.14 7.72 -12.29
CA GLU A 139 -11.24 7.13 -11.51
C GLU A 139 -10.99 5.68 -11.08
N ALA A 140 -10.23 4.94 -11.88
CA ALA A 140 -9.88 3.55 -11.58
C ALA A 140 -8.96 3.39 -10.35
N PHE A 141 -8.18 4.43 -10.02
CA PHE A 141 -7.22 4.45 -8.93
C PHE A 141 -7.58 5.43 -7.82
N ARG A 142 -8.80 5.99 -7.85
CA ARG A 142 -9.26 6.92 -6.83
C ARG A 142 -9.13 6.34 -5.43
N ALA A 143 -8.58 7.12 -4.51
CA ALA A 143 -8.33 6.73 -3.14
C ALA A 143 -9.63 6.28 -2.42
N ARG A 144 -9.57 5.13 -1.72
CA ARG A 144 -10.72 4.54 -1.00
C ARG A 144 -10.34 4.22 0.44
N PRO A 145 -10.34 5.22 1.34
CA PRO A 145 -9.79 5.10 2.70
C PRO A 145 -10.36 3.95 3.52
N ILE A 146 -11.70 3.79 3.50
CA ILE A 146 -12.37 2.75 4.29
C ILE A 146 -11.99 1.34 3.81
N GLN A 147 -11.95 1.13 2.50
CA GLN A 147 -11.58 -0.18 1.95
C GLN A 147 -10.11 -0.50 2.23
N ALA A 148 -9.23 0.49 2.12
CA ALA A 148 -7.81 0.34 2.43
C ALA A 148 -7.60 0.00 3.91
N ALA A 149 -8.27 0.71 4.83
CA ALA A 149 -8.20 0.47 6.27
C ALA A 149 -8.61 -0.96 6.64
N PHE A 150 -9.75 -1.45 6.12
CA PHE A 150 -10.19 -2.83 6.37
C PHE A 150 -9.25 -3.87 5.78
N ALA A 151 -8.73 -3.65 4.58
CA ALA A 151 -7.78 -4.56 3.95
C ALA A 151 -6.47 -4.66 4.75
N SER A 152 -5.97 -3.52 5.23
CA SER A 152 -4.76 -3.44 6.05
C SER A 152 -4.94 -4.16 7.40
N ALA A 153 -6.03 -3.87 8.11
CA ALA A 153 -6.37 -4.54 9.38
C ALA A 153 -6.50 -6.06 9.22
N ALA A 154 -7.22 -6.51 8.18
CA ALA A 154 -7.43 -7.93 7.90
C ALA A 154 -6.11 -8.63 7.56
N SER A 155 -5.26 -7.99 6.78
CA SER A 155 -3.94 -8.52 6.42
C SER A 155 -3.05 -8.73 7.65
N PHE A 156 -2.99 -7.73 8.53
CA PHE A 156 -2.29 -7.83 9.82
C PHE A 156 -2.88 -8.94 10.68
N ALA A 157 -4.21 -8.99 10.84
CA ALA A 157 -4.89 -9.98 11.67
C ALA A 157 -4.61 -11.42 11.20
N VAL A 158 -4.60 -11.65 9.88
CA VAL A 158 -4.24 -12.96 9.30
C VAL A 158 -2.80 -13.33 9.64
N GLY A 159 -1.87 -12.40 9.51
CA GLY A 159 -0.47 -12.61 9.91
C GLY A 159 -0.32 -12.92 11.39
N ALA A 160 -0.93 -12.09 12.25
CA ALA A 160 -0.88 -12.24 13.72
C ALA A 160 -1.56 -13.51 14.23
N ALA A 161 -2.55 -14.01 13.50
CA ALA A 161 -3.21 -15.28 13.86
C ALA A 161 -2.26 -16.48 13.83
N MET A 162 -1.25 -16.48 12.96
CA MET A 162 -0.30 -17.60 12.85
C MET A 162 0.49 -17.85 14.16
N PRO A 163 1.22 -16.86 14.72
CA PRO A 163 1.92 -17.08 15.99
C PRO A 163 0.98 -17.37 17.16
N LEU A 164 -0.23 -16.81 17.15
CA LEU A 164 -1.24 -17.12 18.17
C LEU A 164 -1.72 -18.57 18.09
N LEU A 165 -2.00 -19.09 16.90
CA LEU A 165 -2.36 -20.50 16.71
C LEU A 165 -1.24 -21.45 17.19
N VAL A 166 0.01 -21.11 16.84
CA VAL A 166 1.17 -21.86 17.35
C VAL A 166 1.20 -21.83 18.88
N THR A 167 0.97 -20.66 19.47
CA THR A 167 0.94 -20.49 20.94
C THR A 167 -0.17 -21.32 21.59
N VAL A 168 -1.36 -21.38 20.99
CA VAL A 168 -2.49 -22.18 21.51
C VAL A 168 -2.18 -23.68 21.49
N ILE A 169 -1.55 -24.17 20.42
CA ILE A 169 -1.30 -25.60 20.20
C ILE A 169 -0.06 -26.07 20.99
N SER A 170 0.93 -25.19 21.18
CA SER A 170 2.20 -25.56 21.79
C SER A 170 2.16 -25.47 23.31
N GLN A 171 2.73 -26.48 23.99
CA GLN A 171 3.02 -26.35 25.41
C GLN A 171 4.09 -25.27 25.64
N PRO A 172 4.10 -24.56 26.79
CA PRO A 172 4.95 -23.39 27.04
C PRO A 172 6.46 -23.62 26.79
N ARG A 173 6.96 -24.82 26.95
CA ARG A 173 8.38 -25.16 26.72
C ARG A 173 8.74 -25.37 25.24
N VAL A 174 7.76 -25.60 24.38
CA VAL A 174 7.96 -25.88 22.95
C VAL A 174 7.82 -24.61 22.13
N CYS A 175 7.02 -23.65 22.58
CA CYS A 175 6.83 -22.36 21.90
C CYS A 175 8.16 -21.65 21.62
N PHE A 176 9.06 -21.60 22.59
CA PHE A 176 10.36 -20.92 22.49
C PHE A 176 11.24 -21.49 21.37
N ARG A 177 11.19 -22.81 21.18
CA ARG A 177 12.00 -23.52 20.17
C ARG A 177 11.50 -23.32 18.76
N TRP A 178 10.18 -23.29 18.54
CA TRP A 178 9.57 -23.10 17.21
C TRP A 178 9.70 -21.68 16.67
N PHE A 179 9.80 -20.69 17.56
CA PHE A 179 9.93 -19.29 17.16
C PHE A 179 11.38 -18.84 16.91
N LEU A 180 12.34 -19.49 17.55
CA LEU A 180 13.77 -19.14 17.36
C LEU A 180 14.35 -19.66 16.03
N GLU A 181 13.95 -20.85 15.60
CA GLU A 181 14.49 -21.44 14.37
C GLU A 181 14.20 -20.64 13.09
N PRO A 182 12.97 -20.12 12.82
CA PRO A 182 12.72 -19.31 11.63
C PRO A 182 13.44 -17.97 11.62
N HIS A 183 13.61 -17.33 12.79
CA HIS A 183 14.33 -16.06 12.90
C HIS A 183 15.83 -16.22 12.65
N TYR A 184 16.44 -17.32 13.09
CA TYR A 184 17.82 -17.62 12.76
C TYR A 184 18.01 -17.85 11.26
N CYS A 185 17.11 -18.55 10.59
CA CYS A 185 17.17 -18.72 9.13
C CYS A 185 16.99 -17.41 8.38
N PHE A 186 16.15 -16.49 8.86
CA PHE A 186 15.95 -15.18 8.23
C PHE A 186 17.22 -14.31 8.39
N TRP A 187 17.84 -14.29 9.57
CA TRP A 187 19.08 -13.54 9.81
C TRP A 187 20.26 -14.10 9.03
N LEU A 188 20.41 -15.42 8.96
CA LEU A 188 21.45 -16.08 8.15
C LEU A 188 21.26 -15.78 6.65
N TYR A 189 19.99 -15.73 6.18
CA TYR A 189 19.70 -15.37 4.80
C TYR A 189 19.97 -13.88 4.51
N LEU A 190 19.81 -13.00 5.51
CA LEU A 190 20.10 -11.57 5.39
C LEU A 190 21.62 -11.31 5.37
N GLU A 191 22.41 -12.05 6.13
CA GLU A 191 23.89 -11.94 6.12
C GLU A 191 24.49 -12.33 4.77
N ASP A 192 23.96 -13.36 4.11
CA ASP A 192 24.38 -13.76 2.77
C ASP A 192 23.98 -12.75 1.67
N TRP A 193 22.98 -11.88 1.94
CA TRP A 193 22.45 -10.91 0.97
C TRP A 193 22.98 -9.49 1.17
N LEU A 194 23.53 -9.16 2.34
CA LEU A 194 24.15 -7.86 2.59
C LEU A 194 25.54 -7.82 1.92
N PRO A 195 25.80 -6.84 1.05
CA PRO A 195 27.14 -6.68 0.49
C PRO A 195 28.15 -6.42 1.62
N ALA A 196 29.33 -7.00 1.53
CA ALA A 196 30.41 -6.97 2.52
C ALA A 196 30.86 -5.56 2.99
N SER A 197 30.31 -4.50 2.39
CA SER A 197 30.58 -3.10 2.73
C SER A 197 29.80 -2.58 3.95
N VAL A 198 28.89 -3.38 4.55
CA VAL A 198 28.04 -2.97 5.67
C VAL A 198 28.36 -3.75 6.97
N ALA A 199 29.31 -4.69 6.92
CA ALA A 199 29.74 -5.38 8.14
C ALA A 199 30.47 -4.41 9.07
N PRO A 200 30.06 -4.30 10.36
CA PRO A 200 30.82 -3.50 11.32
C PRO A 200 32.21 -4.10 11.51
N GLU A 201 33.24 -3.29 11.31
CA GLU A 201 34.61 -3.65 11.66
C GLU A 201 34.67 -4.00 13.15
N SER A 202 35.12 -5.22 13.45
CA SER A 202 35.32 -5.75 14.79
C SER A 202 36.55 -5.14 15.48
#